data_c887d5682b484465bd598d444accdbba
#
_entry.id   c887d5682b484465bd598d444accdbba
#
_cell.length_a   1.000
_cell.length_b   1.000
_cell.length_c   1.000
_cell.angle_alpha   90.00
_cell.angle_beta   90.00
_cell.angle_gamma   90.00
#
_symmetry.space_group_name_H-M   'P 1'
#
loop_
_entity.id
_entity.type
_entity.pdbx_description
1 polymer ?
#
loop_
_entity_poly.entity_id
_entity_poly.type
_entity_poly.pdbx_seq_one_letter_code
_entity_poly.pdbx_strand_id
1 'polypeptide(L)'
;MPNTAANSNGFRLNGQEPATGVTYWRLEGSLLELGALRPVGFFTWNSQSFSERWARRAGMAGMALARPFAYSLSRTFATRFLHTLLRGVSRDRLDLLGEEYFHYVLKPQLRPKAVETLQEALDRGERVVLVGQPLESILRPMAAHLGVSSFVANRLEYREGLATGRLVAPVVRPRGPFAWIADGPADGRVAREPLLRSLGWSDQPKLLEEAEQPVARPRPAVNVPVALFGEAPRVERLSVRETLAGRHVLLIGVTGFIGKVWLVNLLEDVPRIGKITLLIRRNRTTSAQRRFEKIIEESPVLDGLHARHGRRLGALIREKVEVVEGDVSQPGLGLSEAEQARLARSVDLVVNSAGLTDFNPDLRDALSSNVDSALNLLDFLRRCDHAGLMHLSTCYVVGMRDGRVAEELKENYNPLDDAAFDVEQEIASLRETIRRVEERAESPELAKALLRQALGRGGDESAAPAGELEGVLRRNRARWVRNRLVRVGMRRAQHLGWPNTYTFTKSLGESLLAKGGRDLPIAIVRPSIVESSEHSPFTGWNEGINTSGPLSYLLGTNFRQLPSNERKCLDIIPVDMVCRGMSLIAA
;
A
#
# COMPACT_ATOMS: atom_id res chain seq x y z
N MET A 1 28.56 -29.40 -62.90
CA MET A 1 29.19 -30.51 -62.15
C MET A 1 30.21 -29.93 -61.17
N PRO A 2 30.33 -30.42 -59.90
CA PRO A 2 29.40 -31.26 -59.15
C PRO A 2 28.91 -30.60 -57.82
N ASN A 3 27.83 -31.13 -57.35
CA ASN A 3 27.30 -31.24 -56.00
C ASN A 3 28.31 -31.23 -54.84
N THR A 4 27.99 -30.47 -53.83
CA THR A 4 28.36 -30.84 -52.46
C THR A 4 27.15 -30.61 -51.53
N ALA A 5 26.64 -31.75 -51.08
CA ALA A 5 25.60 -31.86 -50.07
C ALA A 5 26.15 -31.43 -48.69
N ALA A 6 25.45 -30.56 -48.00
CA ALA A 6 25.72 -30.23 -46.60
C ALA A 6 25.07 -31.28 -45.70
N ASN A 7 25.90 -31.96 -44.91
CA ASN A 7 25.51 -32.86 -43.82
C ASN A 7 24.87 -32.09 -42.69
N SER A 8 23.57 -32.34 -42.45
CA SER A 8 22.87 -31.98 -41.23
C SER A 8 22.99 -33.14 -40.22
N ASN A 9 23.99 -33.09 -39.37
CA ASN A 9 24.05 -33.97 -38.21
C ASN A 9 23.05 -33.48 -37.13
N GLY A 10 21.84 -34.03 -37.18
CA GLY A 10 20.91 -33.97 -36.10
C GLY A 10 21.37 -34.88 -34.95
N PHE A 11 21.67 -34.31 -33.81
CA PHE A 11 21.77 -35.02 -32.57
C PHE A 11 20.37 -35.58 -32.21
N ARG A 12 20.16 -36.87 -32.45
CA ARG A 12 19.04 -37.62 -31.84
C ARG A 12 19.42 -37.88 -30.42
N LEU A 13 18.80 -37.12 -29.48
CA LEU A 13 18.69 -37.51 -28.10
C LEU A 13 17.81 -38.78 -28.04
N ASN A 14 18.30 -39.79 -27.32
CA ASN A 14 17.69 -41.08 -27.13
C ASN A 14 16.19 -40.96 -26.84
N GLY A 15 15.42 -41.76 -27.61
CA GLY A 15 13.98 -41.96 -27.42
C GLY A 15 13.67 -42.62 -26.08
N GLN A 16 13.28 -41.80 -25.13
CA GLN A 16 12.34 -42.16 -24.09
C GLN A 16 11.03 -41.50 -24.48
N GLU A 17 10.00 -42.31 -24.77
CA GLU A 17 8.63 -41.83 -24.88
C GLU A 17 8.30 -41.03 -23.63
N PRO A 18 7.65 -39.83 -23.74
CA PRO A 18 7.25 -39.09 -22.56
C PRO A 18 6.37 -39.99 -21.69
N ALA A 19 6.77 -40.14 -20.42
CA ALA A 19 6.01 -40.91 -19.46
C ALA A 19 4.61 -40.26 -19.32
N THR A 20 3.59 -40.89 -19.91
CA THR A 20 2.19 -40.43 -19.94
C THR A 20 1.48 -40.60 -18.60
N GLY A 21 2.21 -40.79 -17.50
CA GLY A 21 1.68 -41.05 -16.17
C GLY A 21 1.56 -39.80 -15.31
N VAL A 22 0.43 -39.66 -14.60
CA VAL A 22 0.26 -38.67 -13.52
C VAL A 22 0.90 -39.24 -12.24
N THR A 23 1.80 -38.45 -11.62
CA THR A 23 2.43 -38.78 -10.34
C THR A 23 1.90 -37.89 -9.22
N TYR A 24 1.56 -38.50 -8.09
CA TYR A 24 1.02 -37.80 -6.93
C TYR A 24 2.08 -37.68 -5.85
N TRP A 25 2.22 -36.44 -5.35
CA TRP A 25 3.17 -36.14 -4.28
C TRP A 25 2.41 -35.58 -3.08
N ARG A 26 2.50 -36.29 -1.96
CA ARG A 26 1.89 -35.80 -0.73
C ARG A 26 2.84 -34.85 -0.02
N LEU A 27 2.35 -33.64 0.30
CA LEU A 27 3.13 -32.60 0.92
C LEU A 27 3.69 -33.03 2.29
N GLU A 28 2.79 -33.51 3.16
CA GLU A 28 3.16 -33.94 4.50
C GLU A 28 3.81 -35.33 4.46
N GLY A 29 5.03 -35.39 5.00
CA GLY A 29 5.83 -36.62 5.07
C GLY A 29 6.72 -36.89 3.86
N SER A 30 6.64 -36.05 2.82
CA SER A 30 7.59 -36.10 1.70
C SER A 30 8.37 -34.77 1.59
N LEU A 31 7.71 -33.71 1.14
CA LEU A 31 8.31 -32.41 0.97
C LEU A 31 8.46 -31.64 2.30
N LEU A 32 7.57 -31.88 3.28
CA LEU A 32 7.54 -31.21 4.58
C LEU A 32 7.29 -32.20 5.73
N GLU A 33 7.82 -31.85 6.90
CA GLU A 33 7.61 -32.61 8.16
C GLU A 33 6.40 -32.13 8.98
N LEU A 34 5.65 -31.15 8.52
CA LEU A 34 4.69 -30.39 9.32
C LEU A 34 3.26 -30.96 9.33
N GLY A 35 2.60 -30.82 10.49
CA GLY A 35 1.18 -31.14 10.68
C GLY A 35 0.24 -29.95 10.50
N ALA A 36 -1.05 -30.25 10.27
CA ALA A 36 -2.12 -29.31 9.87
C ALA A 36 -2.51 -28.21 10.87
N LEU A 37 -2.14 -28.29 12.14
CA LEU A 37 -2.50 -27.28 13.16
C LEU A 37 -1.76 -25.97 13.02
N ARG A 38 -0.54 -26.01 12.53
CA ARG A 38 0.32 -24.83 12.44
C ARG A 38 -0.20 -23.76 11.46
N PRO A 39 -0.72 -24.09 10.27
CA PRO A 39 -1.26 -23.11 9.35
C PRO A 39 -2.46 -22.35 9.90
N VAL A 40 -3.45 -23.05 10.47
CA VAL A 40 -4.64 -22.39 11.05
C VAL A 40 -4.27 -21.55 12.27
N GLY A 41 -3.32 -22.04 13.09
CA GLY A 41 -2.75 -21.27 14.19
C GLY A 41 -2.11 -19.98 13.72
N PHE A 42 -1.36 -20.02 12.64
CA PHE A 42 -0.75 -18.84 12.05
C PHE A 42 -1.78 -17.80 11.61
N PHE A 43 -2.82 -18.21 10.88
CA PHE A 43 -3.90 -17.32 10.46
C PHE A 43 -4.66 -16.71 11.64
N THR A 44 -4.94 -17.50 12.68
CA THR A 44 -5.66 -17.00 13.86
C THR A 44 -4.80 -16.06 14.73
N TRP A 45 -3.49 -16.25 14.73
CA TRP A 45 -2.55 -15.42 15.48
C TRP A 45 -2.40 -14.02 14.86
N ASN A 46 -2.58 -13.90 13.55
CA ASN A 46 -2.45 -12.67 12.78
C ASN A 46 -3.81 -11.95 12.56
N SER A 47 -4.76 -12.04 13.49
CA SER A 47 -6.03 -11.31 13.43
C SER A 47 -5.88 -9.81 13.72
N GLN A 48 -6.72 -8.96 13.10
CA GLN A 48 -6.57 -7.49 13.09
C GLN A 48 -6.86 -6.82 14.43
N SER A 49 -7.91 -7.21 15.13
CA SER A 49 -8.32 -6.56 16.37
C SER A 49 -7.81 -7.29 17.62
N PHE A 50 -7.60 -6.54 18.71
CA PHE A 50 -7.13 -7.12 19.97
C PHE A 50 -8.16 -8.08 20.59
N SER A 51 -9.43 -7.73 20.56
CA SER A 51 -10.53 -8.57 21.06
C SER A 51 -10.69 -9.84 20.25
N GLU A 52 -10.59 -9.74 18.93
CA GLU A 52 -10.65 -10.88 18.01
C GLU A 52 -9.47 -11.83 18.18
N ARG A 53 -8.26 -11.29 18.42
CA ARG A 53 -7.07 -12.11 18.73
C ARG A 53 -7.27 -12.95 19.98
N TRP A 54 -7.80 -12.38 21.05
CA TRP A 54 -8.07 -13.12 22.29
C TRP A 54 -9.13 -14.18 22.10
N ALA A 55 -10.24 -13.86 21.45
CA ALA A 55 -11.30 -14.82 21.16
C ALA A 55 -10.80 -16.00 20.31
N ARG A 56 -10.02 -15.74 19.28
CA ARG A 56 -9.44 -16.78 18.40
C ARG A 56 -8.36 -17.59 19.11
N ARG A 57 -7.54 -17.00 19.97
CA ARG A 57 -6.56 -17.73 20.80
C ARG A 57 -7.24 -18.64 21.82
N ALA A 58 -8.27 -18.16 22.49
CA ALA A 58 -9.08 -19.00 23.39
C ALA A 58 -9.76 -20.14 22.61
N GLY A 59 -10.28 -19.84 21.42
CA GLY A 59 -10.82 -20.84 20.50
C GLY A 59 -9.78 -21.89 20.09
N MET A 60 -8.55 -21.48 19.76
CA MET A 60 -7.44 -22.39 19.45
C MET A 60 -7.06 -23.30 20.63
N ALA A 61 -6.97 -22.73 21.84
CA ALA A 61 -6.69 -23.52 23.05
C ALA A 61 -7.81 -24.55 23.31
N GLY A 62 -9.07 -24.13 23.21
CA GLY A 62 -10.23 -25.02 23.34
C GLY A 62 -10.23 -26.12 22.25
N MET A 63 -9.89 -25.78 21.01
CA MET A 63 -9.76 -26.74 19.91
C MET A 63 -8.62 -27.72 20.12
N ALA A 64 -7.48 -27.27 20.65
CA ALA A 64 -6.35 -28.14 20.98
C ALA A 64 -6.74 -29.20 22.03
N LEU A 65 -7.51 -28.80 23.05
CA LEU A 65 -8.04 -29.70 24.07
C LEU A 65 -9.12 -30.65 23.53
N ALA A 66 -10.02 -30.16 22.67
CA ALA A 66 -11.08 -30.96 22.07
C ALA A 66 -10.61 -31.89 20.94
N ARG A 67 -9.41 -31.67 20.42
CA ARG A 67 -8.87 -32.37 19.25
C ARG A 67 -8.88 -33.91 19.34
N PRO A 68 -8.41 -34.56 20.42
CA PRO A 68 -8.44 -35.99 20.53
C PRO A 68 -9.86 -36.54 20.36
N PHE A 69 -10.84 -35.88 20.98
CA PHE A 69 -12.25 -36.27 20.88
C PHE A 69 -12.82 -36.03 19.48
N ALA A 70 -12.54 -34.91 18.85
CA ALA A 70 -12.95 -34.64 17.47
C ALA A 70 -12.37 -35.65 16.48
N TYR A 71 -11.14 -36.10 16.69
CA TYR A 71 -10.49 -37.13 15.88
C TYR A 71 -11.08 -38.53 16.08
N SER A 72 -11.54 -38.85 17.27
CA SER A 72 -12.22 -40.15 17.55
C SER A 72 -13.56 -40.25 16.81
N LEU A 73 -14.23 -39.09 16.59
CA LEU A 73 -15.47 -39.04 15.80
C LEU A 73 -15.19 -39.19 14.28
N SER A 74 -14.38 -38.32 13.72
CA SER A 74 -14.00 -38.35 12.31
C SER A 74 -12.86 -37.37 12.01
N ARG A 75 -11.87 -37.81 11.22
CA ARG A 75 -10.76 -36.98 10.76
C ARG A 75 -11.27 -35.81 9.89
N THR A 76 -12.28 -36.05 9.08
CA THR A 76 -12.92 -35.01 8.24
C THR A 76 -13.65 -33.99 9.11
N PHE A 77 -14.37 -34.45 10.13
CA PHE A 77 -15.03 -33.56 11.09
C PHE A 77 -14.04 -32.67 11.83
N ALA A 78 -12.96 -33.26 12.38
CA ALA A 78 -11.93 -32.52 13.08
C ALA A 78 -11.27 -31.44 12.19
N THR A 79 -11.04 -31.77 10.90
CA THR A 79 -10.50 -30.81 9.93
C THR A 79 -11.48 -29.67 9.69
N ARG A 80 -12.74 -29.96 9.43
CA ARG A 80 -13.79 -28.93 9.23
C ARG A 80 -13.97 -28.06 10.45
N PHE A 81 -13.99 -28.66 11.63
CA PHE A 81 -14.14 -27.94 12.90
C PHE A 81 -13.01 -26.94 13.14
N LEU A 82 -11.76 -27.33 12.88
CA LEU A 82 -10.61 -26.45 13.02
C LEU A 82 -10.72 -25.18 12.13
N HIS A 83 -11.22 -25.32 10.91
CA HIS A 83 -11.32 -24.21 9.97
C HIS A 83 -12.45 -23.22 10.28
N THR A 84 -13.38 -23.56 11.20
CA THR A 84 -14.41 -22.61 11.66
C THR A 84 -13.81 -21.38 12.34
N LEU A 85 -12.58 -21.48 12.86
CA LEU A 85 -11.83 -20.36 13.45
C LEU A 85 -11.47 -19.26 12.44
N LEU A 86 -11.52 -19.58 11.14
CA LEU A 86 -11.22 -18.62 10.07
C LEU A 86 -12.47 -17.87 9.59
N ARG A 87 -13.63 -18.08 10.21
CA ARG A 87 -14.87 -17.38 9.86
C ARG A 87 -14.67 -15.86 9.97
N GLY A 88 -15.12 -15.13 8.95
CA GLY A 88 -15.04 -13.66 8.88
C GLY A 88 -13.71 -13.10 8.42
N VAL A 89 -12.71 -13.96 8.11
CA VAL A 89 -11.45 -13.49 7.51
C VAL A 89 -11.65 -13.27 6.02
N SER A 90 -11.17 -12.15 5.49
CA SER A 90 -11.25 -11.86 4.05
C SER A 90 -10.37 -12.81 3.23
N ARG A 91 -10.79 -13.06 1.98
CA ARG A 91 -10.04 -13.92 1.05
C ARG A 91 -8.65 -13.36 0.80
N ASP A 92 -8.54 -12.07 0.50
CA ASP A 92 -7.27 -11.40 0.22
C ASP A 92 -6.28 -11.52 1.37
N ARG A 93 -6.80 -11.41 2.62
CA ARG A 93 -5.97 -11.61 3.80
C ARG A 93 -5.47 -13.04 3.93
N LEU A 94 -6.32 -14.03 3.66
CA LEU A 94 -5.90 -15.44 3.71
C LEU A 94 -4.90 -15.77 2.61
N ASP A 95 -5.04 -15.16 1.43
CA ASP A 95 -4.09 -15.32 0.34
C ASP A 95 -2.73 -14.69 0.69
N LEU A 96 -2.72 -13.46 1.23
CA LEU A 96 -1.50 -12.78 1.69
C LEU A 96 -0.80 -13.57 2.81
N LEU A 97 -1.54 -13.94 3.86
CA LEU A 97 -0.98 -14.72 4.97
C LEU A 97 -0.54 -16.11 4.53
N GLY A 98 -1.15 -16.68 3.49
CA GLY A 98 -0.75 -17.94 2.88
C GLY A 98 0.60 -17.84 2.17
N GLU A 99 0.81 -16.76 1.41
CA GLU A 99 2.10 -16.46 0.78
C GLU A 99 3.19 -16.22 1.85
N GLU A 100 2.91 -15.41 2.88
CA GLU A 100 3.83 -15.18 4.00
C GLU A 100 4.18 -16.48 4.72
N TYR A 101 3.17 -17.32 5.02
CA TYR A 101 3.38 -18.59 5.68
C TYR A 101 4.25 -19.52 4.84
N PHE A 102 4.04 -19.56 3.54
CA PHE A 102 4.90 -20.32 2.64
C PHE A 102 6.34 -19.79 2.67
N HIS A 103 6.54 -18.50 2.42
CA HIS A 103 7.89 -17.95 2.28
C HIS A 103 8.72 -18.00 3.56
N TYR A 104 8.12 -17.67 4.71
CA TYR A 104 8.86 -17.53 5.96
C TYR A 104 8.83 -18.80 6.82
N VAL A 105 7.83 -19.66 6.66
CA VAL A 105 7.69 -20.85 7.53
C VAL A 105 7.94 -22.14 6.79
N LEU A 106 7.35 -22.34 5.59
CA LEU A 106 7.43 -23.63 4.91
C LEU A 106 8.65 -23.75 3.99
N LYS A 107 8.98 -22.71 3.24
CA LYS A 107 10.11 -22.74 2.30
C LYS A 107 11.45 -23.15 2.95
N PRO A 108 11.82 -22.62 4.16
CA PRO A 108 13.03 -23.07 4.85
C PRO A 108 12.98 -24.51 5.35
N GLN A 109 11.80 -25.12 5.42
CA GLN A 109 11.58 -26.47 5.92
C GLN A 109 11.34 -27.50 4.79
N LEU A 110 11.45 -27.08 3.54
CA LEU A 110 11.43 -27.98 2.41
C LEU A 110 12.64 -28.91 2.47
N ARG A 111 12.40 -30.22 2.31
CA ARG A 111 13.47 -31.21 2.27
C ARG A 111 14.23 -31.13 0.95
N PRO A 112 15.51 -30.75 0.92
CA PRO A 112 16.23 -30.50 -0.32
C PRO A 112 16.22 -31.70 -1.28
N LYS A 113 16.46 -32.89 -0.75
CA LYS A 113 16.48 -34.14 -1.53
C LYS A 113 15.13 -34.46 -2.17
N ALA A 114 14.02 -34.21 -1.47
CA ALA A 114 12.68 -34.42 -2.02
C ALA A 114 12.33 -33.39 -3.10
N VAL A 115 12.79 -32.14 -2.94
CA VAL A 115 12.64 -31.10 -3.97
C VAL A 115 13.44 -31.45 -5.23
N GLU A 116 14.68 -31.91 -5.07
CA GLU A 116 15.53 -32.37 -6.19
C GLU A 116 14.87 -33.51 -6.97
N THR A 117 14.39 -34.56 -6.28
CA THR A 117 13.68 -35.68 -6.93
C THR A 117 12.39 -35.22 -7.63
N LEU A 118 11.69 -34.22 -7.09
CA LEU A 118 10.50 -33.64 -7.72
C LEU A 118 10.87 -32.87 -8.99
N GLN A 119 11.96 -32.09 -8.97
CA GLN A 119 12.44 -31.39 -10.15
C GLN A 119 12.86 -32.35 -11.26
N GLU A 120 13.58 -33.41 -10.91
CA GLU A 120 13.92 -34.48 -11.87
C GLU A 120 12.68 -35.15 -12.51
N ALA A 121 11.58 -35.30 -11.75
CA ALA A 121 10.32 -35.80 -12.29
C ALA A 121 9.69 -34.83 -13.28
N LEU A 122 9.71 -33.53 -12.96
CA LEU A 122 9.22 -32.46 -13.86
C LEU A 122 10.07 -32.36 -15.14
N ASP A 123 11.40 -32.47 -15.01
CA ASP A 123 12.34 -32.42 -16.14
C ASP A 123 12.15 -33.64 -17.07
N ARG A 124 11.72 -34.78 -16.55
CA ARG A 124 11.33 -35.96 -17.37
C ARG A 124 9.95 -35.81 -18.03
N GLY A 125 9.27 -34.66 -17.83
CA GLY A 125 7.95 -34.42 -18.39
C GLY A 125 6.79 -35.13 -17.65
N GLU A 126 7.01 -35.63 -16.42
CA GLU A 126 5.95 -36.23 -15.62
C GLU A 126 4.93 -35.17 -15.18
N ARG A 127 3.64 -35.50 -15.25
CA ARG A 127 2.59 -34.62 -14.70
C ARG A 127 2.51 -34.85 -13.18
N VAL A 128 3.00 -33.86 -12.43
CA VAL A 128 3.04 -33.91 -10.97
C VAL A 128 1.80 -33.21 -10.39
N VAL A 129 1.12 -33.89 -9.46
CA VAL A 129 0.01 -33.34 -8.66
C VAL A 129 0.43 -33.30 -7.19
N LEU A 130 0.52 -32.08 -6.62
CA LEU A 130 0.77 -31.93 -5.19
C LEU A 130 -0.53 -32.12 -4.39
N VAL A 131 -0.49 -32.89 -3.31
CA VAL A 131 -1.63 -33.10 -2.44
C VAL A 131 -1.26 -32.74 -1.00
N GLY A 132 -1.96 -31.75 -0.43
CA GLY A 132 -1.67 -31.25 0.92
C GLY A 132 -2.90 -30.84 1.71
N GLN A 133 -2.79 -30.91 3.03
CA GLN A 133 -3.83 -30.48 3.97
C GLN A 133 -3.96 -28.97 4.13
N PRO A 134 -2.89 -28.15 3.92
CA PRO A 134 -3.01 -26.71 4.03
C PRO A 134 -4.10 -26.16 3.11
N LEU A 135 -4.52 -24.92 3.39
CA LEU A 135 -5.44 -24.20 2.52
C LEU A 135 -4.79 -23.93 1.16
N GLU A 136 -5.63 -23.77 0.16
CA GLU A 136 -5.23 -23.39 -1.20
C GLU A 136 -4.36 -22.13 -1.22
N SER A 137 -4.64 -21.16 -0.36
CA SER A 137 -3.84 -19.95 -0.20
C SER A 137 -2.37 -20.18 0.18
N ILE A 138 -2.06 -21.33 0.80
CA ILE A 138 -0.70 -21.73 1.15
C ILE A 138 -0.10 -22.63 0.05
N LEU A 139 -0.90 -23.58 -0.45
CA LEU A 139 -0.39 -24.57 -1.38
C LEU A 139 -0.12 -23.98 -2.78
N ARG A 140 -0.87 -22.97 -3.17
CA ARG A 140 -0.72 -22.28 -4.45
C ARG A 140 0.66 -21.62 -4.62
N PRO A 141 1.14 -20.73 -3.71
CA PRO A 141 2.48 -20.14 -3.82
C PRO A 141 3.58 -21.20 -3.74
N MET A 142 3.37 -22.28 -2.97
CA MET A 142 4.32 -23.38 -2.91
C MET A 142 4.39 -24.15 -4.24
N ALA A 143 3.26 -24.50 -4.84
CA ALA A 143 3.21 -25.18 -6.14
C ALA A 143 3.88 -24.31 -7.23
N ALA A 144 3.61 -23.02 -7.23
CA ALA A 144 4.26 -22.07 -8.13
C ALA A 144 5.79 -22.03 -7.95
N HIS A 145 6.27 -22.05 -6.71
CA HIS A 145 7.71 -22.08 -6.40
C HIS A 145 8.38 -23.38 -6.86
N LEU A 146 7.68 -24.49 -6.78
CA LEU A 146 8.18 -25.81 -7.19
C LEU A 146 7.97 -26.09 -8.69
N GLY A 147 7.37 -25.19 -9.46
CA GLY A 147 7.08 -25.38 -10.87
C GLY A 147 5.92 -26.34 -11.16
N VAL A 148 5.11 -26.69 -10.16
CA VAL A 148 3.99 -27.64 -10.28
C VAL A 148 2.70 -26.88 -10.63
N SER A 149 2.02 -27.30 -11.69
CA SER A 149 0.80 -26.66 -12.19
C SER A 149 -0.50 -27.22 -11.58
N SER A 150 -0.45 -28.40 -10.98
CA SER A 150 -1.64 -29.10 -10.47
C SER A 150 -1.50 -29.42 -8.98
N PHE A 151 -2.51 -29.10 -8.19
CA PHE A 151 -2.49 -29.43 -6.76
C PHE A 151 -3.88 -29.64 -6.17
N VAL A 152 -3.95 -30.36 -5.07
CA VAL A 152 -5.14 -30.61 -4.26
C VAL A 152 -4.92 -30.08 -2.87
N ALA A 153 -5.75 -29.12 -2.45
CA ALA A 153 -5.68 -28.44 -1.16
C ALA A 153 -7.07 -28.31 -0.53
N ASN A 154 -7.12 -28.02 0.76
CA ASN A 154 -8.38 -27.60 1.38
C ASN A 154 -8.78 -26.21 0.90
N ARG A 155 -10.07 -26.02 0.57
CA ARG A 155 -10.64 -24.75 0.11
C ARG A 155 -11.71 -24.28 1.09
N LEU A 156 -11.68 -22.99 1.43
CA LEU A 156 -12.73 -22.34 2.21
C LEU A 156 -13.88 -21.87 1.32
N GLU A 157 -15.08 -21.93 1.85
CA GLU A 157 -16.25 -21.26 1.27
C GLU A 157 -16.20 -19.76 1.62
N TYR A 158 -16.46 -18.90 0.64
CA TYR A 158 -16.51 -17.46 0.82
C TYR A 158 -17.90 -16.94 0.46
N ARG A 159 -18.37 -15.93 1.22
CA ARG A 159 -19.55 -15.12 0.90
C ARG A 159 -19.16 -13.66 1.02
N GLU A 160 -19.42 -12.88 0.00
CA GLU A 160 -19.05 -11.46 -0.05
C GLU A 160 -17.56 -11.21 0.31
N GLY A 161 -16.68 -12.07 -0.21
CA GLY A 161 -15.24 -11.96 0.06
C GLY A 161 -14.77 -12.44 1.45
N LEU A 162 -15.69 -12.80 2.36
CA LEU A 162 -15.38 -13.26 3.72
C LEU A 162 -15.53 -14.78 3.83
N ALA A 163 -14.59 -15.42 4.53
CA ALA A 163 -14.62 -16.86 4.79
C ALA A 163 -15.80 -17.22 5.72
N THR A 164 -16.60 -18.20 5.33
CA THR A 164 -17.70 -18.72 6.17
C THR A 164 -17.20 -19.64 7.30
N GLY A 165 -15.93 -20.05 7.25
CA GLY A 165 -15.33 -21.04 8.14
C GLY A 165 -15.65 -22.48 7.73
N ARG A 166 -16.33 -22.69 6.60
CA ARG A 166 -16.64 -24.03 6.06
C ARG A 166 -15.66 -24.40 4.97
N LEU A 167 -15.25 -25.68 4.97
CA LEU A 167 -14.47 -26.23 3.86
C LEU A 167 -15.40 -26.73 2.75
N VAL A 168 -15.06 -26.36 1.52
CA VAL A 168 -15.68 -26.90 0.31
C VAL A 168 -15.17 -28.33 0.09
N ALA A 169 -16.04 -29.25 -0.28
CA ALA A 169 -15.62 -30.60 -0.67
C ALA A 169 -14.85 -30.55 -2.02
N PRO A 170 -13.89 -31.43 -2.23
CA PRO A 170 -13.40 -32.49 -1.33
C PRO A 170 -12.45 -31.97 -0.24
N VAL A 171 -12.51 -32.58 0.95
CA VAL A 171 -11.66 -32.21 2.09
C VAL A 171 -10.45 -33.13 2.16
N VAL A 172 -9.25 -32.58 2.14
CA VAL A 172 -8.00 -33.28 2.35
C VAL A 172 -7.78 -33.48 3.85
N ARG A 173 -7.93 -34.71 4.32
CA ARG A 173 -7.80 -35.06 5.73
C ARG A 173 -6.38 -35.48 6.12
N PRO A 174 -5.97 -35.31 7.39
CA PRO A 174 -4.66 -35.72 7.87
C PRO A 174 -4.48 -37.25 7.90
N ARG A 175 -3.23 -37.68 7.77
CA ARG A 175 -2.88 -39.12 7.84
C ARG A 175 -3.19 -39.72 9.21
N GLY A 176 -3.00 -38.96 10.29
CA GLY A 176 -3.15 -39.41 11.66
C GLY A 176 -3.57 -38.34 12.63
N PRO A 177 -3.88 -38.70 13.90
CA PRO A 177 -4.35 -37.75 14.93
C PRO A 177 -3.26 -36.77 15.41
N PHE A 178 -1.99 -37.20 15.32
CA PHE A 178 -0.84 -36.42 15.72
C PHE A 178 0.01 -36.07 14.50
N ALA A 179 0.69 -34.96 14.57
CA ALA A 179 1.54 -34.40 13.49
C ALA A 179 2.86 -35.18 13.28
N TRP A 180 3.04 -36.29 14.00
CA TRP A 180 4.17 -37.18 13.82
C TRP A 180 3.98 -37.94 12.52
N ILE A 181 4.74 -37.59 11.52
CA ILE A 181 4.74 -38.26 10.24
C ILE A 181 5.90 -39.21 10.30
N ALA A 182 5.57 -40.51 10.36
CA ALA A 182 6.56 -41.54 10.11
C ALA A 182 7.15 -41.32 8.71
N ASP A 183 8.42 -41.62 8.55
CA ASP A 183 9.16 -41.45 7.30
C ASP A 183 8.37 -42.01 6.13
N GLY A 184 7.93 -41.10 5.25
CA GLY A 184 7.40 -41.49 3.96
C GLY A 184 8.55 -41.91 3.04
N PRO A 185 8.26 -42.52 1.90
CA PRO A 185 9.30 -42.84 0.93
C PRO A 185 10.12 -41.62 0.59
N ALA A 186 11.43 -41.76 0.51
CA ALA A 186 12.36 -40.66 0.30
C ALA A 186 12.11 -39.88 -1.00
N ASP A 187 11.42 -40.50 -1.95
CA ASP A 187 11.04 -39.95 -3.25
C ASP A 187 9.69 -39.19 -3.23
N GLY A 188 8.94 -39.23 -2.13
CA GLY A 188 7.68 -38.48 -1.96
C GLY A 188 6.51 -38.94 -2.82
N ARG A 189 6.70 -39.88 -3.71
CA ARG A 189 5.66 -40.40 -4.61
C ARG A 189 4.65 -41.27 -3.87
N VAL A 190 3.38 -41.14 -4.22
CA VAL A 190 2.29 -41.95 -3.65
C VAL A 190 1.47 -42.51 -4.80
N ALA A 191 1.26 -43.85 -4.79
CA ALA A 191 0.39 -44.47 -5.77
C ALA A 191 -1.07 -44.01 -5.59
N ARG A 192 -1.83 -43.98 -6.69
CA ARG A 192 -3.21 -43.43 -6.73
C ARG A 192 -4.14 -44.10 -5.71
N GLU A 193 -4.17 -45.41 -5.65
CA GLU A 193 -5.07 -46.11 -4.73
C GLU A 193 -4.74 -45.90 -3.24
N PRO A 194 -3.48 -46.03 -2.78
CA PRO A 194 -3.11 -45.67 -1.42
C PRO A 194 -3.43 -44.22 -1.09
N LEU A 195 -3.28 -43.29 -2.07
CA LEU A 195 -3.65 -41.90 -1.89
C LEU A 195 -5.14 -41.75 -1.66
N LEU A 196 -5.99 -42.30 -2.54
CA LEU A 196 -7.45 -42.28 -2.42
C LEU A 196 -7.92 -42.81 -1.07
N ARG A 197 -7.37 -43.96 -0.63
CA ARG A 197 -7.65 -44.50 0.70
C ARG A 197 -7.25 -43.57 1.83
N SER A 198 -6.08 -42.96 1.72
CA SER A 198 -5.58 -42.02 2.74
C SER A 198 -6.43 -40.76 2.83
N LEU A 199 -7.00 -40.29 1.71
CA LEU A 199 -7.89 -39.15 1.62
C LEU A 199 -9.33 -39.49 2.02
N GLY A 200 -9.71 -40.78 1.98
CA GLY A 200 -11.10 -41.25 2.16
C GLY A 200 -11.97 -40.94 0.94
N TRP A 201 -11.39 -41.02 -0.24
CA TRP A 201 -12.03 -40.77 -1.54
C TRP A 201 -12.12 -42.05 -2.38
N SER A 202 -11.97 -43.23 -1.76
CA SER A 202 -12.02 -44.50 -2.47
C SER A 202 -13.31 -44.70 -3.26
N ASP A 203 -14.43 -44.17 -2.74
CA ASP A 203 -15.75 -44.24 -3.37
C ASP A 203 -16.01 -43.11 -4.39
N GLN A 204 -15.10 -42.15 -4.51
CA GLN A 204 -15.20 -40.97 -5.35
C GLN A 204 -13.89 -40.67 -6.11
N PRO A 205 -13.38 -41.58 -6.92
CA PRO A 205 -12.08 -41.40 -7.60
C PRO A 205 -12.05 -40.25 -8.59
N LYS A 206 -13.22 -39.81 -9.12
CA LYS A 206 -13.36 -38.66 -10.02
C LYS A 206 -12.92 -37.35 -9.38
N LEU A 207 -12.99 -37.21 -8.06
CA LEU A 207 -12.53 -36.00 -7.36
C LEU A 207 -11.02 -35.78 -7.53
N LEU A 208 -10.25 -36.83 -7.72
CA LEU A 208 -8.82 -36.74 -7.99
C LEU A 208 -8.59 -36.35 -9.46
N GLU A 209 -9.39 -36.88 -10.39
CA GLU A 209 -9.32 -36.59 -11.82
C GLU A 209 -9.66 -35.12 -12.11
N GLU A 210 -10.65 -34.56 -11.44
CA GLU A 210 -10.97 -33.11 -11.52
C GLU A 210 -9.82 -32.25 -11.02
N ALA A 211 -9.10 -32.71 -10.00
CA ALA A 211 -7.94 -32.02 -9.44
C ALA A 211 -6.66 -32.17 -10.29
N GLU A 212 -6.62 -33.16 -11.20
CA GLU A 212 -5.53 -33.34 -12.17
C GLU A 212 -5.54 -32.28 -13.27
N GLN A 213 -6.67 -31.62 -13.50
CA GLN A 213 -6.71 -30.51 -14.43
C GLN A 213 -5.83 -29.36 -13.89
N PRO A 214 -4.98 -28.75 -14.73
CA PRO A 214 -4.18 -27.61 -14.31
C PRO A 214 -5.13 -26.57 -13.72
N VAL A 215 -4.90 -26.21 -12.46
CA VAL A 215 -5.56 -25.02 -11.91
C VAL A 215 -5.17 -23.89 -12.82
N ALA A 216 -6.15 -23.30 -13.53
CA ALA A 216 -5.90 -22.13 -14.36
C ALA A 216 -5.06 -21.17 -13.52
N ARG A 217 -3.83 -20.91 -13.92
CA ARG A 217 -2.97 -19.99 -13.19
C ARG A 217 -3.85 -18.79 -12.91
N PRO A 218 -3.99 -18.34 -11.66
CA PRO A 218 -4.51 -16.99 -11.45
C PRO A 218 -3.63 -16.18 -12.38
N ARG A 219 -4.23 -15.46 -13.30
CA ARG A 219 -3.46 -14.61 -14.21
C ARG A 219 -2.45 -13.92 -13.31
N PRO A 220 -1.12 -14.10 -13.52
CA PRO A 220 -0.16 -13.31 -12.80
C PRO A 220 -0.68 -11.89 -12.94
N ALA A 221 -0.76 -11.15 -11.86
CA ALA A 221 -1.28 -9.79 -11.87
C ALA A 221 -0.78 -9.16 -13.14
N VAL A 222 -1.69 -8.91 -14.01
CA VAL A 222 -1.52 -8.60 -15.41
C VAL A 222 -0.06 -8.27 -15.76
N ASN A 223 0.77 -9.27 -16.03
CA ASN A 223 1.68 -9.09 -17.13
C ASN A 223 0.71 -8.88 -18.29
N VAL A 224 0.43 -7.64 -18.62
CA VAL A 224 -0.15 -7.29 -19.90
C VAL A 224 0.69 -8.08 -20.88
N PRO A 225 0.12 -9.07 -21.60
CA PRO A 225 0.95 -9.87 -22.48
C PRO A 225 1.60 -8.87 -23.42
N VAL A 226 2.91 -8.84 -23.46
CA VAL A 226 3.68 -8.04 -24.44
C VAL A 226 3.19 -8.35 -25.87
N ALA A 227 2.48 -9.44 -26.07
CA ALA A 227 1.83 -9.85 -27.31
C ALA A 227 0.51 -9.12 -27.65
N LEU A 228 -0.07 -8.29 -26.77
CA LEU A 228 -1.18 -7.38 -27.14
C LEU A 228 -0.70 -6.06 -27.74
N PHE A 229 0.57 -5.75 -27.59
CA PHE A 229 1.24 -4.76 -28.42
C PHE A 229 1.83 -5.55 -29.58
N GLY A 230 1.23 -5.47 -30.78
CA GLY A 230 1.89 -5.86 -32.03
C GLY A 230 3.30 -5.36 -32.00
N GLU A 231 4.30 -6.04 -32.66
CA GLU A 231 5.74 -5.80 -32.55
C GLU A 231 6.06 -4.51 -31.81
N ALA A 232 6.50 -4.66 -30.52
CA ALA A 232 6.64 -3.51 -29.64
C ALA A 232 7.38 -2.45 -30.44
N PRO A 233 6.79 -1.27 -30.69
CA PRO A 233 7.53 -0.22 -31.35
C PRO A 233 8.83 -0.13 -30.58
N ARG A 234 9.98 -0.09 -31.27
CA ARG A 234 11.28 0.06 -30.61
C ARG A 234 11.08 1.15 -29.58
N VAL A 235 10.97 0.78 -28.31
CA VAL A 235 10.78 1.73 -27.23
C VAL A 235 12.05 2.54 -27.27
N GLU A 236 11.99 3.72 -27.87
CA GLU A 236 13.04 4.71 -27.74
C GLU A 236 13.29 4.80 -26.27
N ARG A 237 14.53 4.60 -25.84
CA ARG A 237 14.87 4.57 -24.42
C ARG A 237 14.35 5.85 -23.82
N LEU A 238 13.38 5.76 -22.90
CA LEU A 238 12.84 6.90 -22.18
C LEU A 238 14.02 7.67 -21.55
N SER A 239 14.21 8.90 -21.97
CA SER A 239 15.25 9.77 -21.46
C SER A 239 14.62 10.94 -20.71
N VAL A 240 14.63 10.88 -19.38
CA VAL A 240 14.15 11.99 -18.52
C VAL A 240 14.78 13.33 -18.94
N ARG A 241 16.08 13.31 -19.29
CA ARG A 241 16.82 14.53 -19.70
C ARG A 241 16.31 15.12 -21.02
N GLU A 242 15.92 14.28 -21.95
CA GLU A 242 15.43 14.73 -23.26
C GLU A 242 13.97 15.15 -23.17
N THR A 243 13.15 14.37 -22.49
CA THR A 243 11.72 14.68 -22.37
C THR A 243 11.46 15.96 -21.57
N LEU A 244 12.22 16.20 -20.52
CA LEU A 244 12.09 17.44 -19.72
C LEU A 244 12.95 18.60 -20.23
N ALA A 245 13.74 18.42 -21.29
CA ALA A 245 14.50 19.52 -21.90
C ALA A 245 13.56 20.60 -22.43
N GLY A 246 13.83 21.86 -22.09
CA GLY A 246 13.03 23.02 -22.50
C GLY A 246 11.68 23.15 -21.81
N ARG A 247 11.26 22.17 -21.01
CA ARG A 247 9.94 22.18 -20.33
C ARG A 247 9.88 23.19 -19.20
N HIS A 248 8.67 23.73 -19.00
CA HIS A 248 8.33 24.61 -17.90
C HIS A 248 7.55 23.84 -16.83
N VAL A 249 8.12 23.72 -15.63
CA VAL A 249 7.54 23.00 -14.50
C VAL A 249 7.02 23.99 -13.46
N LEU A 250 5.74 23.85 -13.06
CA LEU A 250 5.19 24.51 -11.88
C LEU A 250 5.27 23.55 -10.69
N LEU A 251 6.20 23.78 -9.77
CA LEU A 251 6.41 22.97 -8.57
C LEU A 251 5.75 23.59 -7.35
N ILE A 252 4.80 22.86 -6.79
CA ILE A 252 4.06 23.21 -5.56
C ILE A 252 4.56 22.31 -4.44
N GLY A 253 4.93 22.89 -3.29
CA GLY A 253 5.41 22.13 -2.13
C GLY A 253 6.93 21.99 -2.02
N VAL A 254 7.70 22.83 -2.71
CA VAL A 254 9.17 22.86 -2.64
C VAL A 254 9.74 23.09 -1.23
N THR A 255 8.98 23.63 -0.31
CA THR A 255 9.41 23.82 1.09
C THR A 255 9.33 22.52 1.91
N GLY A 256 8.74 21.48 1.36
CA GLY A 256 8.63 20.16 1.97
C GLY A 256 9.81 19.24 1.65
N PHE A 257 9.86 18.10 2.32
CA PHE A 257 10.94 17.12 2.25
C PHE A 257 11.18 16.59 0.81
N ILE A 258 10.14 16.07 0.15
CA ILE A 258 10.23 15.54 -1.22
C ILE A 258 10.48 16.67 -2.23
N GLY A 259 9.77 17.79 -2.10
CA GLY A 259 9.87 18.90 -3.05
C GLY A 259 11.27 19.50 -3.16
N LYS A 260 12.00 19.58 -2.05
CA LYS A 260 13.40 20.04 -2.03
C LYS A 260 14.33 19.11 -2.81
N VAL A 261 14.25 17.81 -2.56
CA VAL A 261 15.08 16.80 -3.25
C VAL A 261 14.77 16.78 -4.74
N TRP A 262 13.49 16.84 -5.09
CA TRP A 262 13.10 16.82 -6.50
C TRP A 262 13.55 18.07 -7.26
N LEU A 263 13.51 19.26 -6.61
CA LEU A 263 14.08 20.49 -7.20
C LEU A 263 15.58 20.32 -7.47
N VAL A 264 16.34 19.78 -6.51
CA VAL A 264 17.78 19.54 -6.68
C VAL A 264 18.02 18.55 -7.84
N ASN A 265 17.27 17.45 -7.90
CA ASN A 265 17.38 16.49 -8.99
C ASN A 265 17.08 17.11 -10.37
N LEU A 266 16.07 18.00 -10.47
CA LEU A 266 15.81 18.71 -11.73
C LEU A 266 16.98 19.60 -12.15
N LEU A 267 17.58 20.33 -11.21
CA LEU A 267 18.71 21.23 -11.49
C LEU A 267 20.00 20.46 -11.85
N GLU A 268 20.21 19.28 -11.27
CA GLU A 268 21.39 18.46 -11.50
C GLU A 268 21.25 17.52 -12.70
N ASP A 269 20.14 16.81 -12.80
CA ASP A 269 19.95 15.74 -13.78
C ASP A 269 19.39 16.23 -15.10
N VAL A 270 18.69 17.39 -15.12
CA VAL A 270 18.07 17.96 -16.31
C VAL A 270 18.64 19.37 -16.60
N PRO A 271 19.92 19.50 -16.99
CA PRO A 271 20.56 20.81 -17.17
C PRO A 271 19.90 21.67 -18.25
N ARG A 272 19.19 21.06 -19.19
CA ARG A 272 18.43 21.74 -20.25
C ARG A 272 16.96 21.99 -19.88
N ILE A 273 16.56 21.82 -18.60
CA ILE A 273 15.21 22.24 -18.16
C ILE A 273 14.95 23.70 -18.54
N GLY A 274 13.76 24.00 -19.04
CA GLY A 274 13.42 25.36 -19.47
C GLY A 274 13.27 26.29 -18.28
N LYS A 275 12.21 26.16 -17.53
CA LYS A 275 11.88 26.99 -16.37
C LYS A 275 11.28 26.15 -15.23
N ILE A 276 11.57 26.50 -14.02
CA ILE A 276 10.93 25.94 -12.82
C ILE A 276 10.29 27.09 -12.05
N THR A 277 8.97 27.15 -12.05
CA THR A 277 8.23 28.11 -11.23
C THR A 277 7.83 27.45 -9.92
N LEU A 278 8.19 28.04 -8.80
CA LEU A 278 7.91 27.58 -7.46
C LEU A 278 6.71 28.34 -6.90
N LEU A 279 5.58 27.65 -6.68
CA LEU A 279 4.45 28.23 -5.96
C LEU A 279 4.70 28.07 -4.46
N ILE A 280 4.93 29.20 -3.78
CA ILE A 280 5.26 29.22 -2.35
C ILE A 280 4.28 30.14 -1.62
N ARG A 281 3.65 29.59 -0.57
CA ARG A 281 2.78 30.37 0.30
C ARG A 281 3.61 31.28 1.21
N ARG A 282 3.23 32.55 1.31
CA ARG A 282 3.77 33.43 2.35
C ARG A 282 3.36 32.96 3.75
N ASN A 283 4.14 33.23 4.75
CA ASN A 283 3.71 33.13 6.13
C ASN A 283 3.50 34.57 6.72
N ARG A 284 3.10 34.65 7.99
CA ARG A 284 2.80 35.92 8.62
C ARG A 284 3.97 36.94 8.61
N THR A 285 5.20 36.45 8.60
CA THR A 285 6.42 37.25 8.79
C THR A 285 7.39 37.20 7.61
N THR A 286 7.20 36.26 6.66
CA THR A 286 8.20 36.00 5.63
C THR A 286 7.52 35.83 4.27
N SER A 287 8.01 36.53 3.25
CA SER A 287 7.55 36.40 1.85
C SER A 287 7.94 35.05 1.25
N ALA A 288 7.30 34.68 0.15
CA ALA A 288 7.62 33.49 -0.62
C ALA A 288 9.09 33.49 -1.06
N GLN A 289 9.57 34.59 -1.59
CA GLN A 289 10.95 34.74 -2.03
C GLN A 289 11.94 34.49 -0.88
N ARG A 290 11.74 35.13 0.27
CA ARG A 290 12.64 34.94 1.43
C ARG A 290 12.60 33.52 2.00
N ARG A 291 11.45 32.85 1.91
CA ARG A 291 11.35 31.44 2.29
C ARG A 291 12.17 30.55 1.36
N PHE A 292 12.21 30.83 0.08
CA PHE A 292 13.04 30.10 -0.88
C PHE A 292 14.53 30.39 -0.68
N GLU A 293 14.91 31.67 -0.52
CA GLU A 293 16.29 32.05 -0.21
C GLU A 293 16.82 31.33 1.01
N LYS A 294 16.01 31.21 2.07
CA LYS A 294 16.37 30.47 3.27
C LYS A 294 16.64 28.97 2.97
N ILE A 295 15.88 28.35 2.06
CA ILE A 295 16.17 26.97 1.64
C ILE A 295 17.53 26.90 0.96
N ILE A 296 17.85 27.85 0.06
CA ILE A 296 19.14 27.87 -0.64
C ILE A 296 20.30 28.07 0.34
N GLU A 297 20.11 28.93 1.34
CA GLU A 297 21.16 29.31 2.29
C GLU A 297 21.39 28.25 3.38
N GLU A 298 20.32 27.59 3.86
CA GLU A 298 20.36 26.82 5.11
C GLU A 298 20.13 25.32 4.93
N SER A 299 19.52 24.89 3.82
CA SER A 299 19.17 23.45 3.68
C SER A 299 20.35 22.64 3.12
N PRO A 300 20.83 21.63 3.85
CA PRO A 300 21.91 20.76 3.38
C PRO A 300 21.59 19.99 2.08
N VAL A 301 20.34 19.96 1.67
CA VAL A 301 19.93 19.37 0.37
C VAL A 301 20.66 20.01 -0.82
N LEU A 302 21.06 21.29 -0.70
CA LEU A 302 21.76 22.02 -1.75
C LEU A 302 23.29 22.00 -1.65
N ASP A 303 23.86 21.34 -0.65
CA ASP A 303 25.33 21.27 -0.45
C ASP A 303 26.06 20.77 -1.70
N GLY A 304 25.49 19.75 -2.39
CA GLY A 304 26.02 19.23 -3.66
C GLY A 304 26.05 20.28 -4.77
N LEU A 305 24.97 21.09 -4.89
CA LEU A 305 24.90 22.20 -5.84
C LEU A 305 25.86 23.33 -5.47
N HIS A 306 25.99 23.66 -4.19
CA HIS A 306 26.98 24.64 -3.71
C HIS A 306 28.41 24.20 -4.01
N ALA A 307 28.76 22.95 -3.75
CA ALA A 307 30.07 22.39 -4.05
C ALA A 307 30.39 22.42 -5.56
N ARG A 308 29.41 22.07 -6.40
CA ARG A 308 29.58 21.97 -7.86
C ARG A 308 29.64 23.34 -8.55
N HIS A 309 28.80 24.26 -8.16
CA HIS A 309 28.62 25.54 -8.85
C HIS A 309 29.28 26.73 -8.15
N GLY A 310 29.58 26.65 -6.86
CA GLY A 310 30.19 27.73 -6.08
C GLY A 310 29.46 29.07 -6.27
N ARG A 311 30.20 30.10 -6.63
CA ARG A 311 29.61 31.44 -6.87
C ARG A 311 28.63 31.51 -8.05
N ARG A 312 28.63 30.52 -8.95
CA ARG A 312 27.73 30.46 -10.12
C ARG A 312 26.33 29.95 -9.77
N LEU A 313 26.16 29.32 -8.60
CA LEU A 313 24.85 28.78 -8.19
C LEU A 313 23.77 29.85 -8.20
N GLY A 314 24.03 31.04 -7.68
CA GLY A 314 23.07 32.13 -7.68
C GLY A 314 22.65 32.59 -9.09
N ALA A 315 23.55 32.51 -10.08
CA ALA A 315 23.23 32.80 -11.48
C ALA A 315 22.36 31.70 -12.07
N LEU A 316 22.70 30.42 -11.86
CA LEU A 316 21.90 29.26 -12.28
C LEU A 316 20.47 29.32 -11.72
N ILE A 317 20.34 29.58 -10.42
CA ILE A 317 19.02 29.70 -9.77
C ILE A 317 18.20 30.83 -10.40
N ARG A 318 18.77 32.02 -10.61
CA ARG A 318 18.04 33.13 -11.24
C ARG A 318 17.65 32.86 -12.69
N GLU A 319 18.44 32.07 -13.41
CA GLU A 319 18.13 31.69 -14.79
C GLU A 319 16.99 30.68 -14.86
N LYS A 320 17.03 29.64 -14.03
CA LYS A 320 16.14 28.47 -14.12
C LYS A 320 14.91 28.57 -13.20
N VAL A 321 15.01 29.24 -12.09
CA VAL A 321 13.98 29.24 -11.04
C VAL A 321 13.30 30.59 -10.89
N GLU A 322 11.99 30.56 -10.83
CA GLU A 322 11.13 31.71 -10.53
C GLU A 322 10.29 31.40 -9.29
N VAL A 323 10.15 32.33 -8.38
CA VAL A 323 9.28 32.20 -7.21
C VAL A 323 8.03 33.03 -7.40
N VAL A 324 6.87 32.39 -7.25
CA VAL A 324 5.56 33.06 -7.29
C VAL A 324 4.88 32.83 -5.94
N GLU A 325 4.36 33.93 -5.37
CA GLU A 325 3.62 33.85 -4.11
C GLU A 325 2.18 33.46 -4.38
N GLY A 326 1.77 32.27 -3.84
CA GLY A 326 0.42 31.76 -4.00
C GLY A 326 0.13 30.65 -3.01
N ASP A 327 -1.09 30.12 -3.02
CA ASP A 327 -1.58 29.07 -2.13
C ASP A 327 -2.50 28.13 -2.90
N VAL A 328 -2.08 26.88 -3.09
CA VAL A 328 -2.85 25.86 -3.82
C VAL A 328 -4.23 25.59 -3.21
N SER A 329 -4.42 25.88 -1.92
CA SER A 329 -5.70 25.71 -1.24
C SER A 329 -6.70 26.86 -1.54
N GLN A 330 -6.27 27.91 -2.23
CA GLN A 330 -7.11 29.04 -2.58
C GLN A 330 -7.55 28.99 -4.05
N PRO A 331 -8.73 29.53 -4.38
CA PRO A 331 -9.16 29.67 -5.77
C PRO A 331 -8.10 30.33 -6.64
N GLY A 332 -7.91 29.83 -7.85
CA GLY A 332 -6.89 30.32 -8.76
C GLY A 332 -5.46 30.18 -8.24
N LEU A 333 -5.22 29.23 -7.32
CA LEU A 333 -3.93 29.00 -6.64
C LEU A 333 -3.46 30.23 -5.82
N GLY A 334 -4.37 31.13 -5.45
CA GLY A 334 -4.04 32.37 -4.76
C GLY A 334 -3.24 33.36 -5.62
N LEU A 335 -3.23 33.22 -6.94
CA LEU A 335 -2.52 34.05 -7.91
C LEU A 335 -3.43 35.14 -8.48
N SER A 336 -2.85 36.24 -8.93
CA SER A 336 -3.56 37.22 -9.74
C SER A 336 -4.02 36.61 -11.09
N GLU A 337 -5.10 37.11 -11.68
CA GLU A 337 -5.58 36.63 -12.98
C GLU A 337 -4.50 36.73 -14.08
N ALA A 338 -3.69 37.78 -14.06
CA ALA A 338 -2.59 37.95 -15.01
C ALA A 338 -1.53 36.86 -14.87
N GLU A 339 -1.17 36.48 -13.64
CA GLU A 339 -0.21 35.42 -13.38
C GLU A 339 -0.80 34.04 -13.70
N GLN A 340 -2.07 33.78 -13.37
CA GLN A 340 -2.76 32.56 -13.77
C GLN A 340 -2.74 32.41 -15.29
N ALA A 341 -3.13 33.42 -16.03
CA ALA A 341 -3.14 33.40 -17.50
C ALA A 341 -1.73 33.24 -18.09
N ARG A 342 -0.71 33.81 -17.48
CA ARG A 342 0.68 33.64 -17.90
C ARG A 342 1.16 32.21 -17.73
N LEU A 343 0.93 31.66 -16.54
CA LEU A 343 1.34 30.29 -16.24
C LEU A 343 0.54 29.25 -17.03
N ALA A 344 -0.76 29.46 -17.21
CA ALA A 344 -1.62 28.56 -17.97
C ALA A 344 -1.16 28.38 -19.43
N ARG A 345 -0.59 29.43 -20.06
CA ARG A 345 -0.05 29.37 -21.42
C ARG A 345 1.34 28.74 -21.52
N SER A 346 2.11 28.74 -20.44
CA SER A 346 3.53 28.40 -20.51
C SER A 346 3.93 27.13 -19.78
N VAL A 347 3.12 26.65 -18.81
CA VAL A 347 3.46 25.46 -18.01
C VAL A 347 3.17 24.18 -18.80
N ASP A 348 4.15 23.28 -18.83
CA ASP A 348 4.03 21.95 -19.41
C ASP A 348 3.63 20.89 -18.35
N LEU A 349 4.10 21.06 -17.12
CA LEU A 349 3.89 20.10 -16.03
C LEU A 349 3.65 20.82 -14.72
N VAL A 350 2.54 20.52 -14.07
CA VAL A 350 2.26 20.90 -12.70
C VAL A 350 2.62 19.74 -11.78
N VAL A 351 3.45 19.99 -10.78
CA VAL A 351 3.81 18.99 -9.76
C VAL A 351 3.33 19.46 -8.41
N ASN A 352 2.37 18.74 -7.85
CA ASN A 352 1.85 19.06 -6.52
C ASN A 352 2.37 18.06 -5.47
N SER A 353 3.39 18.46 -4.73
CA SER A 353 3.91 17.77 -3.55
C SER A 353 3.49 18.44 -2.24
N ALA A 354 2.64 19.47 -2.30
CA ALA A 354 2.09 20.08 -1.11
C ALA A 354 1.04 19.18 -0.47
N GLY A 355 1.01 19.14 0.84
CA GLY A 355 0.05 18.37 1.60
C GLY A 355 0.30 18.51 3.10
N LEU A 356 -0.74 18.30 3.87
CA LEU A 356 -0.65 18.21 5.32
C LEU A 356 -0.35 16.77 5.70
N THR A 357 0.74 16.54 6.44
CA THR A 357 1.22 15.19 6.83
C THR A 357 0.88 14.80 8.27
N ASP A 358 0.21 15.67 9.02
CA ASP A 358 -0.32 15.33 10.34
C ASP A 358 -1.43 14.27 10.21
N PHE A 359 -1.35 13.18 10.96
CA PHE A 359 -2.33 12.09 10.89
C PHE A 359 -3.72 12.48 11.39
N ASN A 360 -3.77 13.39 12.36
CA ASN A 360 -5.02 13.85 12.99
C ASN A 360 -5.11 15.37 13.00
N PRO A 361 -5.13 16.01 11.82
CA PRO A 361 -5.24 17.45 11.72
C PRO A 361 -6.64 17.94 12.09
N ASP A 362 -6.77 19.24 12.26
CA ASP A 362 -8.08 19.91 12.20
C ASP A 362 -8.73 19.60 10.85
N LEU A 363 -10.00 19.22 10.87
CA LEU A 363 -10.71 18.80 9.66
C LEU A 363 -10.79 19.91 8.60
N ARG A 364 -10.80 21.20 9.01
CA ARG A 364 -10.74 22.35 8.09
C ARG A 364 -9.42 22.37 7.32
N ASP A 365 -8.32 22.22 8.06
CA ASP A 365 -6.97 22.23 7.48
C ASP A 365 -6.79 21.02 6.54
N ALA A 366 -7.33 19.85 6.92
CA ALA A 366 -7.29 18.65 6.11
C ALA A 366 -8.06 18.81 4.78
N LEU A 367 -9.29 19.30 4.83
CA LEU A 367 -10.09 19.55 3.63
C LEU A 367 -9.46 20.62 2.75
N SER A 368 -9.03 21.74 3.32
CA SER A 368 -8.36 22.79 2.58
C SER A 368 -7.10 22.30 1.86
N SER A 369 -6.26 21.53 2.57
CA SER A 369 -4.98 21.06 2.03
C SER A 369 -5.13 19.94 0.99
N ASN A 370 -6.08 19.02 1.15
CA ASN A 370 -6.16 17.80 0.32
C ASN A 370 -7.35 17.82 -0.66
N VAL A 371 -8.45 18.49 -0.32
CA VAL A 371 -9.68 18.51 -1.13
C VAL A 371 -9.76 19.81 -1.94
N ASP A 372 -9.68 20.98 -1.29
CA ASP A 372 -9.78 22.26 -2.00
C ASP A 372 -8.60 22.44 -2.95
N SER A 373 -7.40 22.00 -2.56
CA SER A 373 -6.23 22.00 -3.44
C SER A 373 -6.44 21.16 -4.72
N ALA A 374 -7.08 20.00 -4.61
CA ALA A 374 -7.38 19.15 -5.77
C ALA A 374 -8.35 19.83 -6.72
N LEU A 375 -9.41 20.46 -6.21
CA LEU A 375 -10.37 21.22 -7.01
C LEU A 375 -9.71 22.42 -7.70
N ASN A 376 -8.91 23.21 -6.96
CA ASN A 376 -8.21 24.37 -7.51
C ASN A 376 -7.18 23.97 -8.60
N LEU A 377 -6.53 22.81 -8.45
CA LEU A 377 -5.64 22.27 -9.46
C LEU A 377 -6.39 21.87 -10.73
N LEU A 378 -7.55 21.22 -10.60
CA LEU A 378 -8.40 20.89 -11.74
C LEU A 378 -8.84 22.15 -12.48
N ASP A 379 -9.28 23.18 -11.76
CA ASP A 379 -9.69 24.44 -12.35
C ASP A 379 -8.53 25.15 -13.07
N PHE A 380 -7.34 25.11 -12.49
CA PHE A 380 -6.15 25.67 -13.14
C PHE A 380 -5.75 24.87 -14.40
N LEU A 381 -5.72 23.54 -14.31
CA LEU A 381 -5.39 22.68 -15.46
C LEU A 381 -6.34 22.87 -16.65
N ARG A 382 -7.63 23.05 -16.40
CA ARG A 382 -8.62 23.32 -17.45
C ARG A 382 -8.40 24.67 -18.16
N ARG A 383 -7.66 25.57 -17.56
CA ARG A 383 -7.24 26.84 -18.16
C ARG A 383 -5.90 26.74 -18.88
N CYS A 384 -5.15 25.66 -18.64
CA CYS A 384 -3.86 25.45 -19.30
C CYS A 384 -4.02 24.96 -20.73
N ASP A 385 -3.16 25.44 -21.62
CA ASP A 385 -3.18 25.05 -23.03
C ASP A 385 -2.79 23.57 -23.21
N HIS A 386 -1.87 23.04 -22.36
CA HIS A 386 -1.29 21.71 -22.58
C HIS A 386 -0.67 21.06 -21.32
N ALA A 387 -0.90 21.61 -20.13
CA ALA A 387 -0.22 21.13 -18.93
C ALA A 387 -0.76 19.77 -18.45
N GLY A 388 0.15 18.88 -18.04
CA GLY A 388 -0.17 17.69 -17.24
C GLY A 388 -0.04 17.93 -15.73
N LEU A 389 -0.63 17.06 -14.92
CA LEU A 389 -0.51 17.06 -13.46
C LEU A 389 0.17 15.79 -12.95
N MET A 390 1.21 15.94 -12.15
CA MET A 390 1.72 14.91 -11.26
C MET A 390 1.37 15.26 -9.81
N HIS A 391 0.48 14.49 -9.20
CA HIS A 391 -0.01 14.74 -7.84
C HIS A 391 0.54 13.71 -6.85
N LEU A 392 1.21 14.17 -5.79
CA LEU A 392 1.68 13.30 -4.72
C LEU A 392 0.56 13.03 -3.71
N SER A 393 0.26 11.75 -3.58
CA SER A 393 -0.66 11.20 -2.61
C SER A 393 0.08 10.28 -1.63
N THR A 394 -0.48 9.16 -1.26
CA THR A 394 0.12 8.12 -0.42
C THR A 394 -0.49 6.77 -0.74
N CYS A 395 0.28 5.68 -0.60
CA CYS A 395 -0.28 4.33 -0.73
C CYS A 395 -1.35 4.04 0.35
N TYR A 396 -1.36 4.78 1.46
CA TYR A 396 -2.30 4.59 2.57
C TYR A 396 -3.72 5.14 2.29
N VAL A 397 -3.98 5.74 1.13
CA VAL A 397 -5.35 6.09 0.69
C VAL A 397 -6.27 4.88 0.60
N VAL A 398 -5.69 3.69 0.46
CA VAL A 398 -6.43 2.42 0.43
C VAL A 398 -7.15 2.09 1.74
N GLY A 399 -6.81 2.78 2.85
CA GLY A 399 -7.44 2.57 4.14
C GLY A 399 -6.99 1.29 4.86
N MET A 400 -7.83 0.78 5.75
CA MET A 400 -7.57 -0.43 6.53
C MET A 400 -7.94 -1.69 5.74
N ARG A 401 -7.25 -1.91 4.63
CA ARG A 401 -7.39 -3.12 3.80
C ARG A 401 -6.15 -4.00 3.93
N ASP A 402 -6.37 -5.30 3.87
CA ASP A 402 -5.33 -6.30 3.75
C ASP A 402 -5.35 -6.89 2.33
N GLY A 403 -4.22 -7.36 1.86
CA GLY A 403 -4.10 -8.02 0.57
C GLY A 403 -3.60 -7.08 -0.54
N ARG A 404 -3.76 -7.54 -1.76
CA ARG A 404 -3.30 -6.81 -2.95
C ARG A 404 -4.32 -5.74 -3.34
N VAL A 405 -3.87 -4.53 -3.51
CA VAL A 405 -4.66 -3.40 -4.01
C VAL A 405 -4.13 -3.01 -5.38
N ALA A 406 -5.01 -2.92 -6.37
CA ALA A 406 -4.64 -2.49 -7.71
C ALA A 406 -4.27 -0.99 -7.73
N GLU A 407 -3.29 -0.63 -8.57
CA GLU A 407 -2.90 0.76 -8.81
C GLU A 407 -3.90 1.43 -9.78
N GLU A 408 -5.15 1.52 -9.33
CA GLU A 408 -6.24 2.10 -10.07
C GLU A 408 -6.69 3.41 -9.45
N LEU A 409 -7.04 4.38 -10.28
CA LEU A 409 -7.67 5.61 -9.87
C LEU A 409 -9.20 5.46 -9.92
N LYS A 410 -9.86 5.60 -8.76
CA LYS A 410 -11.32 5.39 -8.63
C LYS A 410 -12.01 6.67 -8.16
N GLU A 411 -13.14 6.98 -8.78
CA GLU A 411 -13.91 8.22 -8.54
C GLU A 411 -14.57 8.31 -7.17
N ASN A 412 -15.10 7.19 -6.69
CA ASN A 412 -15.77 7.08 -5.39
C ASN A 412 -15.15 5.95 -4.57
N TYR A 413 -13.82 6.01 -4.38
CA TYR A 413 -13.12 4.98 -3.64
C TYR A 413 -13.54 4.96 -2.17
N ASN A 414 -13.90 3.77 -1.68
CA ASN A 414 -14.17 3.50 -0.27
C ASN A 414 -13.50 2.17 0.14
N PRO A 415 -12.75 2.11 1.26
CA PRO A 415 -12.10 0.87 1.72
C PRO A 415 -13.06 -0.27 2.05
N LEU A 416 -14.31 0.05 2.35
CA LEU A 416 -15.36 -0.94 2.68
C LEU A 416 -16.11 -1.44 1.46
N ASP A 417 -15.74 -0.99 0.25
CA ASP A 417 -16.42 -1.29 -1.01
C ASP A 417 -17.94 -0.94 -0.99
N ASP A 418 -18.29 0.11 -0.25
CA ASP A 418 -19.67 0.61 -0.17
C ASP A 418 -20.04 1.30 -1.49
N ALA A 419 -20.94 0.68 -2.26
CA ALA A 419 -21.41 1.19 -3.55
C ALA A 419 -22.24 2.48 -3.43
N ALA A 420 -22.76 2.80 -2.24
CA ALA A 420 -23.52 4.02 -1.98
C ALA A 420 -22.61 5.21 -1.63
N PHE A 421 -21.30 4.99 -1.48
CA PHE A 421 -20.36 6.06 -1.15
C PHE A 421 -20.21 7.03 -2.33
N ASP A 422 -20.50 8.31 -2.09
CA ASP A 422 -20.28 9.40 -3.04
C ASP A 422 -19.37 10.46 -2.42
N VAL A 423 -18.27 10.76 -3.10
CA VAL A 423 -17.21 11.65 -2.60
C VAL A 423 -17.70 13.10 -2.41
N GLU A 424 -18.57 13.59 -3.30
CA GLU A 424 -19.06 14.98 -3.23
C GLU A 424 -20.04 15.14 -2.08
N GLN A 425 -20.95 14.17 -1.90
CA GLN A 425 -21.88 14.15 -0.77
C GLN A 425 -21.14 14.05 0.55
N GLU A 426 -20.10 13.23 0.60
CA GLU A 426 -19.28 13.11 1.81
C GLU A 426 -18.57 14.42 2.14
N ILE A 427 -17.96 15.09 1.16
CA ILE A 427 -17.31 16.39 1.36
C ILE A 427 -18.33 17.45 1.82
N ALA A 428 -19.53 17.48 1.23
CA ALA A 428 -20.60 18.37 1.66
C ALA A 428 -21.01 18.09 3.12
N SER A 429 -21.14 16.85 3.51
CA SER A 429 -21.45 16.42 4.90
C SER A 429 -20.36 16.84 5.88
N LEU A 430 -19.08 16.73 5.49
CA LEU A 430 -17.96 17.17 6.33
C LEU A 430 -17.95 18.72 6.50
N ARG A 431 -18.20 19.47 5.44
CA ARG A 431 -18.30 20.94 5.49
C ARG A 431 -19.46 21.38 6.38
N GLU A 432 -20.61 20.72 6.27
CA GLU A 432 -21.77 20.99 7.14
C GLU A 432 -21.45 20.65 8.61
N THR A 433 -20.71 19.59 8.84
CA THR A 433 -20.26 19.23 10.20
C THR A 433 -19.33 20.29 10.79
N ILE A 434 -18.42 20.85 9.99
CA ILE A 434 -17.55 21.96 10.40
C ILE A 434 -18.42 23.16 10.81
N ARG A 435 -19.34 23.57 9.94
CA ARG A 435 -20.25 24.69 10.20
C ARG A 435 -21.01 24.53 11.52
N ARG A 436 -21.60 23.36 11.75
CA ARG A 436 -22.33 23.07 13.02
C ARG A 436 -21.42 23.13 14.25
N VAL A 437 -20.18 22.69 14.15
CA VAL A 437 -19.22 22.78 15.26
C VAL A 437 -18.86 24.24 15.55
N GLU A 438 -18.67 25.05 14.51
CA GLU A 438 -18.36 26.48 14.63
C GLU A 438 -19.56 27.26 15.21
N GLU A 439 -20.76 27.03 14.70
CA GLU A 439 -21.99 27.63 15.26
C GLU A 439 -22.19 27.29 16.72
N ARG A 440 -21.97 26.03 17.10
CA ARG A 440 -22.04 25.63 18.50
C ARG A 440 -20.99 26.32 19.37
N ALA A 441 -19.81 26.61 18.81
CA ALA A 441 -18.76 27.31 19.55
C ALA A 441 -19.17 28.75 19.92
N GLU A 442 -20.09 29.35 19.18
CA GLU A 442 -20.62 30.69 19.44
C GLU A 442 -21.79 30.70 20.44
N SER A 443 -22.30 29.51 20.85
CA SER A 443 -23.44 29.46 21.76
C SER A 443 -23.11 30.01 23.16
N PRO A 444 -24.05 30.75 23.79
CA PRO A 444 -23.84 31.31 25.12
C PRO A 444 -23.59 30.24 26.20
N GLU A 445 -24.20 29.07 26.04
CA GLU A 445 -24.05 27.94 26.96
C GLU A 445 -22.60 27.42 26.97
N LEU A 446 -22.02 27.26 25.76
CA LEU A 446 -20.63 26.84 25.67
C LEU A 446 -19.67 27.91 26.15
N ALA A 447 -19.93 29.20 25.85
CA ALA A 447 -19.12 30.29 26.33
C ALA A 447 -19.02 30.30 27.88
N LYS A 448 -20.17 30.17 28.57
CA LYS A 448 -20.23 30.05 30.04
C LYS A 448 -19.46 28.82 30.52
N ALA A 449 -19.60 27.68 29.87
CA ALA A 449 -18.88 26.44 30.24
C ALA A 449 -17.38 26.60 30.11
N LEU A 450 -16.89 27.20 29.02
CA LEU A 450 -15.47 27.44 28.77
C LEU A 450 -14.85 28.45 29.73
N LEU A 451 -15.60 29.50 30.11
CA LEU A 451 -15.16 30.45 31.14
C LEU A 451 -15.06 29.79 32.52
N ARG A 452 -16.08 29.04 32.96
CA ARG A 452 -16.03 28.29 34.22
C ARG A 452 -14.86 27.30 34.24
N GLN A 453 -14.58 26.64 33.13
CA GLN A 453 -13.43 25.73 33.05
C GLN A 453 -12.10 26.46 33.17
N ALA A 454 -11.99 27.68 32.66
CA ALA A 454 -10.78 28.47 32.70
C ALA A 454 -10.50 29.10 34.05
N LEU A 455 -11.55 29.56 34.73
CA LEU A 455 -11.45 30.21 36.05
C LEU A 455 -11.34 29.20 37.21
N GLY A 456 -11.59 27.92 36.96
CA GLY A 456 -11.59 26.89 38.01
C GLY A 456 -12.83 26.89 38.90
N ARG A 457 -12.95 25.89 39.81
CA ARG A 457 -14.05 25.80 40.79
C ARG A 457 -13.84 26.86 41.87
N GLY A 458 -14.38 28.05 41.68
CA GLY A 458 -14.35 29.12 42.69
C GLY A 458 -13.77 30.46 42.19
N GLY A 459 -13.38 30.54 40.89
CA GLY A 459 -12.99 31.81 40.29
C GLY A 459 -14.19 32.74 40.12
N ASP A 460 -14.07 33.98 40.62
CA ASP A 460 -15.10 34.99 40.51
C ASP A 460 -15.01 35.66 39.15
N GLU A 461 -16.02 35.49 38.29
CA GLU A 461 -16.13 36.12 36.97
C GLU A 461 -16.11 37.70 37.09
N SER A 462 -16.47 38.24 38.24
CA SER A 462 -16.51 39.69 38.49
C SER A 462 -15.14 40.28 38.83
N ALA A 463 -14.15 39.47 39.15
CA ALA A 463 -12.82 39.93 39.58
C ALA A 463 -11.81 40.15 38.45
N ALA A 464 -12.06 39.65 37.24
CA ALA A 464 -11.14 39.82 36.11
C ALA A 464 -11.61 40.94 35.15
N PRO A 465 -10.69 41.72 34.56
CA PRO A 465 -11.03 42.73 33.55
C PRO A 465 -11.74 42.09 32.33
N ALA A 466 -12.81 42.75 31.86
CA ALA A 466 -13.63 42.22 30.75
C ALA A 466 -12.83 41.82 29.51
N GLY A 467 -11.81 42.61 29.13
CA GLY A 467 -10.94 42.31 27.99
C GLY A 467 -10.04 41.08 28.18
N GLU A 468 -9.66 40.74 29.41
CA GLU A 468 -8.89 39.52 29.72
C GLU A 468 -9.77 38.28 29.60
N LEU A 469 -10.99 38.34 30.13
CA LEU A 469 -12.00 37.29 30.02
C LEU A 469 -12.34 36.99 28.53
N GLU A 470 -12.51 38.03 27.72
CA GLU A 470 -12.76 37.89 26.27
C GLU A 470 -11.58 37.18 25.57
N GLY A 471 -10.34 37.59 25.89
CA GLY A 471 -9.13 36.97 25.40
C GLY A 471 -9.03 35.48 25.79
N VAL A 472 -9.36 35.15 27.03
CA VAL A 472 -9.42 33.76 27.53
C VAL A 472 -10.49 32.95 26.80
N LEU A 473 -11.70 33.51 26.68
CA LEU A 473 -12.80 32.86 25.98
C LEU A 473 -12.44 32.56 24.52
N ARG A 474 -11.90 33.53 23.80
CA ARG A 474 -11.47 33.39 22.40
C ARG A 474 -10.45 32.26 22.24
N ARG A 475 -9.42 32.17 23.10
CA ARG A 475 -8.42 31.10 23.05
C ARG A 475 -9.02 29.73 23.36
N ASN A 476 -9.88 29.63 24.37
CA ASN A 476 -10.51 28.37 24.77
C ASN A 476 -11.54 27.90 23.73
N ARG A 477 -12.29 28.81 23.12
CA ARG A 477 -13.21 28.53 22.02
C ARG A 477 -12.45 27.98 20.81
N ALA A 478 -11.37 28.62 20.38
CA ALA A 478 -10.52 28.15 19.28
C ALA A 478 -9.96 26.74 19.56
N ARG A 479 -9.48 26.50 20.80
CA ARG A 479 -8.99 25.17 21.23
C ARG A 479 -10.10 24.13 21.22
N TRP A 480 -11.30 24.47 21.70
CA TRP A 480 -12.46 23.57 21.73
C TRP A 480 -12.88 23.18 20.30
N VAL A 481 -13.01 24.15 19.39
CA VAL A 481 -13.34 23.89 17.97
C VAL A 481 -12.32 22.96 17.36
N ARG A 482 -11.03 23.27 17.47
CA ARG A 482 -9.94 22.42 16.94
C ARG A 482 -10.03 20.99 17.50
N ASN A 483 -10.11 20.84 18.81
CA ASN A 483 -10.18 19.51 19.44
C ASN A 483 -11.45 18.75 19.03
N ARG A 484 -12.55 19.44 18.79
CA ARG A 484 -13.79 18.84 18.33
C ARG A 484 -13.67 18.35 16.89
N LEU A 485 -13.13 19.20 15.99
CA LEU A 485 -12.95 18.87 14.57
C LEU A 485 -11.93 17.76 14.36
N VAL A 486 -10.83 17.72 15.10
CA VAL A 486 -9.88 16.60 15.11
C VAL A 486 -10.59 15.29 15.44
N ARG A 487 -11.39 15.27 16.52
CA ARG A 487 -12.11 14.04 16.93
C ARG A 487 -13.19 13.61 15.95
N VAL A 488 -13.89 14.55 15.37
CA VAL A 488 -14.95 14.25 14.40
C VAL A 488 -14.35 13.71 13.09
N GLY A 489 -13.31 14.36 12.59
CA GLY A 489 -12.59 13.89 11.38
C GLY A 489 -12.05 12.48 11.56
N MET A 490 -11.38 12.20 12.69
CA MET A 490 -10.86 10.87 13.02
C MET A 490 -11.95 9.80 13.08
N ARG A 491 -13.06 10.08 13.79
CA ARG A 491 -14.17 9.13 13.88
C ARG A 491 -14.82 8.85 12.54
N ARG A 492 -14.98 9.89 11.71
CA ARG A 492 -15.57 9.72 10.39
C ARG A 492 -14.67 8.90 9.48
N ALA A 493 -13.36 9.19 9.46
CA ALA A 493 -12.38 8.40 8.75
C ALA A 493 -12.44 6.91 9.14
N GLN A 494 -12.41 6.63 10.45
CA GLN A 494 -12.46 5.26 10.96
C GLN A 494 -13.78 4.54 10.63
N HIS A 495 -14.91 5.25 10.69
CA HIS A 495 -16.21 4.69 10.32
C HIS A 495 -16.26 4.26 8.84
N LEU A 496 -15.58 4.98 7.97
CA LEU A 496 -15.50 4.70 6.53
C LEU A 496 -14.30 3.81 6.13
N GLY A 497 -13.55 3.27 7.10
CA GLY A 497 -12.46 2.32 6.86
C GLY A 497 -11.07 2.91 6.69
N TRP A 498 -10.87 4.21 6.96
CA TRP A 498 -9.54 4.80 6.99
C TRP A 498 -8.97 4.91 8.42
N PRO A 499 -7.66 4.75 8.64
CA PRO A 499 -7.07 4.79 9.98
C PRO A 499 -7.09 6.18 10.61
N ASN A 500 -7.07 7.26 9.82
CA ASN A 500 -6.95 8.63 10.27
C ASN A 500 -7.49 9.64 9.24
N THR A 501 -7.61 10.91 9.68
CA THR A 501 -8.14 12.01 8.85
C THR A 501 -7.24 12.31 7.64
N TYR A 502 -5.92 12.17 7.77
CA TYR A 502 -4.96 12.41 6.69
C TYR A 502 -5.21 11.49 5.49
N THR A 503 -5.17 10.17 5.72
CA THR A 503 -5.36 9.19 4.63
C THR A 503 -6.76 9.26 4.03
N PHE A 504 -7.77 9.56 4.83
CA PHE A 504 -9.13 9.78 4.40
C PHE A 504 -9.25 10.98 3.44
N THR A 505 -8.77 12.16 3.84
CA THR A 505 -8.90 13.36 3.01
C THR A 505 -8.00 13.33 1.78
N LYS A 506 -6.84 12.65 1.83
CA LYS A 506 -6.03 12.34 0.64
C LYS A 506 -6.81 11.50 -0.36
N SER A 507 -7.52 10.46 0.10
CA SER A 507 -8.37 9.62 -0.75
C SER A 507 -9.53 10.40 -1.37
N LEU A 508 -10.17 11.31 -0.62
CA LEU A 508 -11.20 12.20 -1.17
C LEU A 508 -10.63 13.08 -2.30
N GLY A 509 -9.43 13.64 -2.10
CA GLY A 509 -8.74 14.43 -3.12
C GLY A 509 -8.44 13.63 -4.39
N GLU A 510 -7.96 12.38 -4.26
CA GLU A 510 -7.75 11.50 -5.41
C GLU A 510 -9.06 11.18 -6.15
N SER A 511 -10.14 10.89 -5.42
CA SER A 511 -11.45 10.61 -6.01
C SER A 511 -11.98 11.81 -6.81
N LEU A 512 -11.75 13.05 -6.33
CA LEU A 512 -12.08 14.27 -7.07
C LEU A 512 -11.22 14.42 -8.33
N LEU A 513 -9.91 14.16 -8.25
CA LEU A 513 -9.02 14.18 -9.41
C LEU A 513 -9.42 13.13 -10.45
N ALA A 514 -9.82 11.94 -10.00
CA ALA A 514 -10.33 10.88 -10.87
C ALA A 514 -11.60 11.31 -11.61
N LYS A 515 -12.58 11.86 -10.86
CA LYS A 515 -13.88 12.25 -11.39
C LYS A 515 -13.78 13.48 -12.29
N GLY A 516 -13.06 14.50 -11.83
CA GLY A 516 -12.96 15.78 -12.53
C GLY A 516 -11.86 15.84 -13.59
N GLY A 517 -10.94 14.90 -13.62
CA GLY A 517 -9.78 14.92 -14.51
C GLY A 517 -9.74 13.84 -15.57
N ARG A 518 -10.87 13.23 -15.93
CA ARG A 518 -10.96 12.14 -16.93
C ARG A 518 -10.37 12.50 -18.30
N ASP A 519 -10.46 13.75 -18.67
CA ASP A 519 -10.00 14.35 -19.92
C ASP A 519 -8.63 15.03 -19.82
N LEU A 520 -8.02 15.03 -18.64
CA LEU A 520 -6.76 15.70 -18.35
C LEU A 520 -5.63 14.67 -18.15
N PRO A 521 -4.39 14.98 -18.57
CA PRO A 521 -3.23 14.14 -18.32
C PRO A 521 -2.82 14.22 -16.84
N ILE A 522 -3.35 13.32 -16.02
CA ILE A 522 -3.11 13.27 -14.58
C ILE A 522 -2.40 11.97 -14.21
N ALA A 523 -1.27 12.08 -13.51
CA ALA A 523 -0.58 10.99 -12.85
C ALA A 523 -0.60 11.18 -11.33
N ILE A 524 -0.91 10.12 -10.59
CA ILE A 524 -0.89 10.12 -9.13
C ILE A 524 0.25 9.25 -8.64
N VAL A 525 1.12 9.83 -7.81
CA VAL A 525 2.23 9.12 -7.15
C VAL A 525 1.84 8.81 -5.71
N ARG A 526 1.85 7.53 -5.35
CA ARG A 526 1.45 7.03 -4.02
C ARG A 526 2.66 6.43 -3.28
N PRO A 527 3.56 7.23 -2.74
CA PRO A 527 4.66 6.70 -1.94
C PRO A 527 4.16 6.09 -0.64
N SER A 528 4.94 5.16 -0.10
CA SER A 528 4.81 4.67 1.27
C SER A 528 5.37 5.69 2.28
N ILE A 529 5.85 5.26 3.45
CA ILE A 529 6.52 6.14 4.41
C ILE A 529 7.84 6.60 3.81
N VAL A 530 7.92 7.89 3.48
CA VAL A 530 9.12 8.48 2.88
C VAL A 530 10.10 8.86 3.98
N GLU A 531 11.31 8.31 3.90
CA GLU A 531 12.36 8.46 4.91
C GLU A 531 13.69 8.93 4.31
N SER A 532 14.74 8.89 5.13
CA SER A 532 16.08 9.35 4.80
C SER A 532 16.55 8.85 3.43
N SER A 533 17.31 9.67 2.73
CA SER A 533 17.89 9.34 1.43
C SER A 533 18.87 8.16 1.52
N GLU A 534 18.90 7.34 0.49
CA GLU A 534 19.91 6.29 0.33
C GLU A 534 21.21 6.86 -0.23
N HIS A 535 21.14 7.73 -1.21
CA HIS A 535 22.30 8.27 -1.90
C HIS A 535 22.29 9.81 -2.07
N SER A 536 21.16 10.41 -2.41
CA SER A 536 21.08 11.83 -2.79
C SER A 536 20.08 12.59 -1.90
N PRO A 537 20.48 13.78 -1.37
CA PRO A 537 21.73 14.54 -1.61
C PRO A 537 22.99 13.90 -1.01
N PHE A 538 22.87 13.14 0.07
CA PHE A 538 23.88 12.27 0.66
C PHE A 538 23.21 11.20 1.52
N THR A 539 23.90 10.07 1.74
CA THR A 539 23.39 8.94 2.51
C THR A 539 22.93 9.34 3.90
N GLY A 540 21.67 9.00 4.25
CA GLY A 540 21.06 9.28 5.54
C GLY A 540 20.51 10.70 5.70
N TRP A 541 20.53 11.54 4.65
CA TRP A 541 19.95 12.88 4.74
C TRP A 541 18.47 12.80 5.10
N ASN A 542 18.09 13.58 6.09
CA ASN A 542 16.71 13.79 6.50
C ASN A 542 16.60 15.24 7.02
N GLU A 543 15.47 15.87 6.76
CA GLU A 543 15.22 17.23 7.22
C GLU A 543 13.83 17.33 7.84
N GLY A 544 13.80 17.55 9.14
CA GLY A 544 12.60 17.58 9.95
C GLY A 544 12.42 16.32 10.82
N ILE A 545 11.35 16.33 11.61
CA ILE A 545 10.94 15.18 12.43
C ILE A 545 9.89 14.42 11.62
N ASN A 546 10.33 13.37 10.93
CA ASN A 546 9.46 12.52 10.13
C ASN A 546 8.89 11.36 10.94
N THR A 547 8.02 10.57 10.34
CA THR A 547 7.22 9.50 10.98
C THR A 547 8.06 8.51 11.79
N SER A 548 9.23 8.11 11.28
CA SER A 548 10.12 7.15 11.96
C SER A 548 11.11 7.81 12.90
N GLY A 549 11.37 9.11 12.78
CA GLY A 549 12.30 9.83 13.65
C GLY A 549 11.95 9.72 15.14
N PRO A 550 10.71 10.01 15.58
CA PRO A 550 10.27 9.81 16.95
C PRO A 550 10.37 8.35 17.39
N LEU A 551 10.08 7.41 16.49
CA LEU A 551 10.17 5.99 16.76
C LEU A 551 11.63 5.56 17.00
N SER A 552 12.54 5.98 16.14
CA SER A 552 13.99 5.71 16.27
C SER A 552 14.54 6.32 17.55
N TYR A 553 14.12 7.54 17.89
CA TYR A 553 14.47 8.17 19.17
C TYR A 553 13.99 7.36 20.36
N LEU A 554 12.72 6.93 20.38
CA LEU A 554 12.16 6.11 21.45
C LEU A 554 12.88 4.78 21.61
N LEU A 555 13.25 4.11 20.51
CA LEU A 555 14.04 2.87 20.54
C LEU A 555 15.45 3.07 21.09
N GLY A 556 16.04 4.25 20.92
CA GLY A 556 17.32 4.64 21.50
C GLY A 556 17.28 4.95 23.01
N THR A 557 16.08 5.09 23.59
CA THR A 557 15.88 5.33 25.02
C THR A 557 15.67 4.03 25.79
N ASN A 558 15.21 4.12 27.04
CA ASN A 558 14.79 2.96 27.83
C ASN A 558 13.55 2.24 27.27
N PHE A 559 12.83 2.86 26.36
CA PHE A 559 11.66 2.30 25.68
C PHE A 559 12.08 1.48 24.45
N ARG A 560 12.75 0.35 24.69
CA ARG A 560 13.38 -0.48 23.64
C ARG A 560 12.45 -1.49 22.95
N GLN A 561 11.17 -1.46 23.26
CA GLN A 561 10.21 -2.45 22.74
C GLN A 561 9.05 -1.76 22.01
N LEU A 562 8.77 -2.25 20.80
CA LEU A 562 7.59 -1.89 20.04
C LEU A 562 6.60 -3.06 20.03
N PRO A 563 5.29 -2.81 20.13
CA PRO A 563 4.27 -3.84 19.96
C PRO A 563 4.18 -4.26 18.48
N SER A 564 5.15 -5.04 18.04
CA SER A 564 5.26 -5.55 16.69
C SER A 564 5.54 -7.04 16.70
N ASN A 565 5.55 -7.67 15.55
CA ASN A 565 6.02 -9.04 15.35
C ASN A 565 6.90 -9.10 14.10
N GLU A 566 7.66 -10.19 13.96
CA GLU A 566 8.61 -10.43 12.87
C GLU A 566 7.99 -10.40 11.45
N ARG A 567 6.66 -10.39 11.37
CA ARG A 567 5.90 -10.45 10.11
C ARG A 567 5.24 -9.12 9.74
N LYS A 568 5.41 -8.08 10.55
CA LYS A 568 4.95 -6.74 10.22
C LYS A 568 5.98 -6.07 9.33
N CYS A 569 5.66 -5.93 8.06
CA CYS A 569 6.42 -5.07 7.16
C CYS A 569 6.11 -3.62 7.48
N LEU A 570 7.13 -2.84 7.72
CA LEU A 570 7.04 -1.39 7.73
C LEU A 570 7.42 -0.91 6.33
N ASP A 571 6.43 -0.38 5.64
CA ASP A 571 6.58 0.04 4.25
C ASP A 571 7.28 1.40 4.21
N ILE A 572 8.57 1.38 3.89
CA ILE A 572 9.43 2.57 3.88
C ILE A 572 10.11 2.68 2.51
N ILE A 573 10.22 3.90 2.01
CA ILE A 573 10.94 4.21 0.78
C ILE A 573 11.88 5.40 0.99
N PRO A 574 13.16 5.36 0.54
CA PRO A 574 14.04 6.51 0.56
C PRO A 574 13.52 7.66 -0.30
N VAL A 575 13.70 8.90 0.16
CA VAL A 575 13.19 10.10 -0.53
C VAL A 575 13.74 10.26 -1.94
N ASP A 576 15.00 9.93 -2.15
CA ASP A 576 15.65 9.99 -3.47
C ASP A 576 15.09 8.95 -4.45
N MET A 577 14.68 7.78 -3.96
CA MET A 577 13.97 6.79 -4.78
C MET A 577 12.59 7.28 -5.21
N VAL A 578 11.83 7.93 -4.30
CA VAL A 578 10.56 8.60 -4.66
C VAL A 578 10.81 9.64 -5.73
N CYS A 579 11.81 10.50 -5.56
CA CYS A 579 12.12 11.56 -6.52
C CYS A 579 12.56 11.03 -7.89
N ARG A 580 13.30 9.91 -7.93
CA ARG A 580 13.63 9.22 -9.21
C ARG A 580 12.38 8.66 -9.88
N GLY A 581 11.49 8.01 -9.12
CA GLY A 581 10.19 7.56 -9.62
C GLY A 581 9.35 8.71 -10.19
N MET A 582 9.29 9.85 -9.48
CA MET A 582 8.63 11.06 -9.97
C MET A 582 9.22 11.57 -11.28
N SER A 583 10.55 11.56 -11.43
CA SER A 583 11.20 12.00 -12.66
C SER A 583 10.90 11.09 -13.84
N LEU A 584 10.78 9.77 -13.62
CA LEU A 584 10.37 8.80 -14.64
C LEU A 584 8.90 8.97 -15.06
N ILE A 585 8.01 9.24 -14.08
CA ILE A 585 6.58 9.47 -14.35
C ILE A 585 6.37 10.81 -15.07
N ALA A 586 7.21 11.81 -14.79
CA ALA A 586 7.16 13.12 -15.43
C ALA A 586 7.67 13.12 -16.87
N ALA A 587 8.43 12.10 -17.28
CA ALA A 587 8.98 11.93 -18.61
C ALA A 587 8.10 11.06 -19.51
#